data_028b36ff946f6b44518f229164946615
#
_entry.id   028b36ff946f6b44518f229164946615
#
_cell.length_a   1.000
_cell.length_b   1.000
_cell.length_c   1.000
_cell.angle_alpha   90.00
_cell.angle_beta   90.00
_cell.angle_gamma   90.00
#
_symmetry.space_group_name_H-M   'P 1'
#
loop_
_entity.id
_entity.type
_entity.pdbx_description
1 polymer ?
#
loop_
_entity_poly.entity_id
_entity_poly.type
_entity_poly.pdbx_seq_one_letter_code
_entity_poly.pdbx_strand_id
1 'polypeptide(L)'
;MDINTTKTKEYYASIEDSLLCVCSYCQCYREQIRSVYPKVAEYLDLLGIDIEKPFETSPLEPDEKNMLEYCCCQYIVFGKCDPEYSYKIDDVEFRLAASYPHTGIEEEHFVLELFPIWLKYSY
;
A
#
# COMPACT_ATOMS: atom_id res chain seq x y z
N MET A 1 5.02 -4.11 15.96
CA MET A 1 5.43 -4.90 14.79
C MET A 1 6.89 -5.31 14.90
N ASP A 2 7.20 -6.49 14.46
CA ASP A 2 8.57 -6.99 14.42
C ASP A 2 8.90 -7.29 12.95
N ILE A 3 9.54 -6.33 12.28
CA ILE A 3 9.70 -6.31 10.83
C ILE A 3 11.11 -6.65 10.40
N ASN A 4 11.22 -7.52 9.41
CA ASN A 4 12.47 -7.74 8.69
C ASN A 4 12.55 -6.72 7.55
N THR A 5 13.08 -5.55 7.86
CA THR A 5 13.15 -4.42 6.92
C THR A 5 14.02 -4.75 5.70
N THR A 6 15.16 -5.43 5.91
CA THR A 6 16.06 -5.80 4.82
C THR A 6 15.36 -6.69 3.80
N LYS A 7 14.68 -7.74 4.29
CA LYS A 7 13.95 -8.66 3.42
C LYS A 7 12.80 -7.98 2.70
N THR A 8 12.10 -7.09 3.40
CA THR A 8 11.01 -6.31 2.81
C THR A 8 11.54 -5.45 1.67
N LYS A 9 12.66 -4.75 1.87
CA LYS A 9 13.29 -3.95 0.81
C LYS A 9 13.70 -4.80 -0.39
N GLU A 10 14.29 -5.95 -0.15
CA GLU A 10 14.71 -6.86 -1.22
C GLU A 10 13.50 -7.35 -2.03
N TYR A 11 12.40 -7.64 -1.34
CA TYR A 11 11.17 -8.06 -1.99
C TYR A 11 10.66 -7.00 -2.95
N TYR A 12 10.54 -5.74 -2.49
CA TYR A 12 10.05 -4.67 -3.36
C TYR A 12 11.00 -4.36 -4.50
N ALA A 13 12.31 -4.43 -4.26
CA ALA A 13 13.29 -4.25 -5.32
C ALA A 13 13.21 -5.33 -6.38
N SER A 14 12.73 -6.53 -6.04
CA SER A 14 12.60 -7.64 -6.98
C SER A 14 11.35 -7.54 -7.86
N ILE A 15 10.39 -6.70 -7.51
CA ILE A 15 9.16 -6.52 -8.30
C ILE A 15 9.49 -5.66 -9.52
N GLU A 16 9.37 -6.24 -10.71
CA GLU A 16 9.59 -5.52 -11.96
C GLU A 16 8.37 -4.67 -12.29
N ASP A 17 8.61 -3.48 -12.85
CA ASP A 17 7.53 -2.56 -13.24
C ASP A 17 6.57 -3.20 -14.25
N SER A 18 7.08 -4.09 -15.11
CA SER A 18 6.28 -4.80 -16.10
C SER A 18 5.23 -5.73 -15.47
N LEU A 19 5.39 -6.10 -14.19
CA LEU A 19 4.44 -6.95 -13.47
C LEU A 19 3.35 -6.16 -12.75
N LEU A 20 3.46 -4.82 -12.74
CA LEU A 20 2.48 -3.96 -12.09
C LEU A 20 1.26 -3.74 -12.98
N CYS A 21 0.11 -3.57 -12.35
CA CYS A 21 -1.12 -3.28 -13.07
C CYS A 21 -1.00 -1.95 -13.82
N VAL A 22 -1.40 -1.93 -15.10
CA VAL A 22 -1.33 -0.73 -15.95
C VAL A 22 -2.68 -0.05 -16.16
N CYS A 23 -3.73 -0.46 -15.46
CA CYS A 23 -5.01 0.20 -15.55
C CYS A 23 -4.91 1.65 -15.04
N SER A 24 -5.82 2.51 -15.49
CA SER A 24 -5.77 3.94 -15.16
C SER A 24 -5.82 4.21 -13.65
N TYR A 25 -6.56 3.41 -12.89
CA TYR A 25 -6.64 3.57 -11.43
C TYR A 25 -5.31 3.26 -10.76
N CYS A 26 -4.63 2.21 -11.19
CA CYS A 26 -3.30 1.86 -10.66
C CYS A 26 -2.24 2.87 -11.08
N GLN A 27 -2.31 3.39 -12.31
CA GLN A 27 -1.40 4.45 -12.76
C GLN A 27 -1.60 5.72 -11.94
N CYS A 28 -2.85 6.11 -11.70
CA CYS A 28 -3.19 7.25 -10.88
C CYS A 28 -2.55 7.14 -9.49
N TYR A 29 -2.68 5.98 -8.88
CA TYR A 29 -2.11 5.71 -7.57
C TYR A 29 -0.58 5.88 -7.59
N ARG A 30 0.09 5.16 -8.48
CA ARG A 30 1.56 5.17 -8.52
C ARG A 30 2.14 6.55 -8.82
N GLU A 31 1.49 7.33 -9.66
CA GLU A 31 1.98 8.65 -10.05
C GLU A 31 1.82 9.70 -8.96
N GLN A 32 0.82 9.56 -8.09
CA GLN A 32 0.47 10.61 -7.14
C GLN A 32 0.72 10.29 -5.68
N ILE A 33 0.73 9.01 -5.30
CA ILE A 33 0.69 8.63 -3.89
C ILE A 33 1.82 9.23 -3.07
N ARG A 34 3.03 9.23 -3.61
CA ARG A 34 4.22 9.72 -2.87
C ARG A 34 4.17 11.23 -2.66
N SER A 35 3.71 11.96 -3.65
CA SER A 35 3.66 13.44 -3.57
C SER A 35 2.46 13.94 -2.78
N VAL A 36 1.33 13.24 -2.84
CA VAL A 36 0.10 13.66 -2.14
C VAL A 36 0.13 13.24 -0.67
N TYR A 37 0.74 12.09 -0.36
CA TYR A 37 0.85 11.56 1.00
C TYR A 37 2.31 11.36 1.41
N PRO A 38 3.11 12.43 1.47
CA PRO A 38 4.56 12.30 1.72
C PRO A 38 4.89 11.69 3.09
N LYS A 39 4.09 11.96 4.11
CA LYS A 39 4.31 11.40 5.45
C LYS A 39 4.03 9.90 5.49
N VAL A 40 3.01 9.45 4.75
CA VAL A 40 2.69 8.03 4.62
C VAL A 40 3.82 7.33 3.87
N ALA A 41 4.29 7.93 2.77
CA ALA A 41 5.41 7.39 1.99
C ALA A 41 6.67 7.25 2.86
N GLU A 42 6.98 8.26 3.66
CA GLU A 42 8.14 8.25 4.55
C GLU A 42 8.02 7.11 5.58
N TYR A 43 6.85 6.94 6.17
CA TYR A 43 6.62 5.86 7.13
C TYR A 43 6.81 4.48 6.48
N LEU A 44 6.25 4.28 5.30
CA LEU A 44 6.40 3.00 4.59
C LEU A 44 7.86 2.77 4.19
N ASP A 45 8.59 3.80 3.77
CA ASP A 45 10.01 3.69 3.45
C ASP A 45 10.81 3.17 4.65
N LEU A 46 10.48 3.63 5.87
CA LEU A 46 11.12 3.14 7.10
C LEU A 46 10.90 1.65 7.33
N LEU A 47 9.78 1.13 6.86
CA LEU A 47 9.46 -0.30 6.97
C LEU A 47 10.06 -1.13 5.85
N GLY A 48 10.66 -0.50 4.86
CA GLY A 48 11.21 -1.17 3.68
C GLY A 48 10.21 -1.35 2.55
N ILE A 49 9.04 -0.72 2.64
CA ILE A 49 7.96 -0.83 1.66
C ILE A 49 8.10 0.25 0.61
N ASP A 50 7.96 -0.12 -0.67
CA ASP A 50 7.83 0.85 -1.75
C ASP A 50 6.34 1.16 -1.93
N ILE A 51 5.95 2.37 -1.57
CA ILE A 51 4.54 2.81 -1.62
C ILE A 51 3.97 2.74 -3.03
N GLU A 52 4.81 2.80 -4.06
CA GLU A 52 4.38 2.75 -5.46
C GLU A 52 4.11 1.33 -5.96
N LYS A 53 4.32 0.32 -5.12
CA LYS A 53 4.14 -1.09 -5.49
C LYS A 53 3.17 -1.80 -4.54
N PRO A 54 1.90 -1.36 -4.46
CA PRO A 54 0.94 -2.02 -3.57
C PRO A 54 0.66 -3.45 -4.02
N PHE A 55 0.37 -4.33 -3.06
CA PHE A 55 -0.05 -5.69 -3.33
C PHE A 55 -1.47 -5.71 -3.90
N GLU A 56 -2.35 -4.88 -3.33
CA GLU A 56 -3.74 -4.78 -3.76
C GLU A 56 -4.27 -3.39 -3.44
N THR A 57 -5.16 -2.87 -4.28
CA THR A 57 -5.88 -1.63 -4.01
C THR A 57 -7.36 -1.83 -4.33
N SER A 58 -8.22 -1.08 -3.65
CA SER A 58 -9.67 -1.17 -3.83
C SER A 58 -10.24 0.22 -4.18
N PRO A 59 -10.07 0.67 -5.43
CA PRO A 59 -10.61 1.96 -5.84
C PRO A 59 -12.12 1.90 -6.07
N LEU A 60 -12.79 2.99 -5.71
CA LEU A 60 -14.18 3.24 -6.11
C LEU A 60 -14.17 4.02 -7.43
N GLU A 61 -15.36 4.27 -7.98
CA GLU A 61 -15.45 5.12 -9.16
C GLU A 61 -15.18 6.57 -8.76
N PRO A 62 -14.58 7.40 -9.65
CA PRO A 62 -14.39 8.81 -9.37
C PRO A 62 -15.72 9.52 -9.08
N ASP A 63 -15.68 10.45 -8.12
CA ASP A 63 -16.86 11.23 -7.77
C ASP A 63 -17.07 12.40 -8.74
N GLU A 64 -18.06 13.27 -8.45
CA GLU A 64 -18.42 14.41 -9.28
C GLU A 64 -17.28 15.40 -9.49
N LYS A 65 -16.30 15.41 -8.57
CA LYS A 65 -15.13 16.29 -8.63
C LYS A 65 -13.90 15.59 -9.17
N ASN A 66 -14.09 14.39 -9.73
CA ASN A 66 -13.00 13.53 -10.21
C ASN A 66 -12.01 13.15 -9.10
N MET A 67 -12.50 13.04 -7.87
CA MET A 67 -11.72 12.48 -6.78
C MET A 67 -11.97 10.99 -6.69
N LEU A 68 -10.88 10.23 -6.59
CA LEU A 68 -10.89 8.78 -6.54
C LEU A 68 -10.52 8.31 -5.15
N GLU A 69 -11.43 7.60 -4.50
CA GLU A 69 -11.15 7.00 -3.19
C GLU A 69 -10.67 5.57 -3.35
N TYR A 70 -9.53 5.27 -2.73
CA TYR A 70 -9.08 3.90 -2.55
C TYR A 70 -9.48 3.50 -1.13
N CYS A 71 -10.49 2.64 -1.03
CA CYS A 71 -11.05 2.22 0.27
C CYS A 71 -10.04 1.44 1.10
N CYS A 72 -9.04 0.86 0.43
CA CYS A 72 -8.06 0.01 1.06
C CYS A 72 -6.86 -0.12 0.13
N CYS A 73 -5.66 0.03 0.69
CA CYS A 73 -4.41 -0.21 -0.02
C CYS A 73 -3.59 -1.18 0.82
N GLN A 74 -3.15 -2.27 0.23
CA GLN A 74 -2.48 -3.35 0.95
C GLN A 74 -1.04 -3.51 0.49
N TYR A 75 -0.16 -3.77 1.46
CA TYR A 75 1.27 -3.95 1.23
C TYR A 75 1.78 -5.17 1.97
N ILE A 76 2.63 -5.94 1.32
CA ILE A 76 3.28 -7.11 1.94
C ILE A 76 4.46 -6.65 2.78
N VAL A 77 4.57 -7.19 4.01
CA VAL A 77 5.65 -6.88 4.94
C VAL A 77 6.16 -8.19 5.53
N PHE A 78 7.47 -8.39 5.49
CA PHE A 78 8.08 -9.58 6.09
C PHE A 78 8.30 -9.36 7.59
N GLY A 79 7.89 -10.33 8.39
CA GLY A 79 7.96 -10.27 9.84
C GLY A 79 6.64 -10.60 10.49
N LYS A 80 6.44 -10.08 11.69
CA LYS A 80 5.24 -10.32 12.50
C LYS A 80 4.56 -9.01 12.86
N CYS A 81 3.25 -9.06 12.93
CA CYS A 81 2.44 -7.92 13.34
C CYS A 81 1.43 -8.35 14.40
N ASP A 82 1.29 -7.56 15.47
CA ASP A 82 0.27 -7.75 16.48
C ASP A 82 -1.11 -7.57 15.81
N PRO A 83 -2.07 -8.50 16.03
CA PRO A 83 -3.42 -8.34 15.48
C PRO A 83 -4.13 -7.05 15.92
N GLU A 84 -3.72 -6.48 17.03
CA GLU A 84 -4.30 -5.23 17.55
C GLU A 84 -3.57 -3.99 17.05
N TYR A 85 -2.58 -4.14 16.16
CA TYR A 85 -1.84 -3.01 15.62
C TYR A 85 -2.78 -2.01 14.98
N SER A 86 -2.62 -0.74 15.39
CA SER A 86 -3.37 0.39 14.87
C SER A 86 -2.48 1.62 14.89
N TYR A 87 -2.43 2.34 13.80
CA TYR A 87 -1.61 3.55 13.69
C TYR A 87 -2.33 4.53 12.77
N LYS A 88 -2.01 5.81 12.91
CA LYS A 88 -2.68 6.83 12.11
C LYS A 88 -1.70 7.94 11.76
N ILE A 89 -1.68 8.34 10.50
CA ILE A 89 -0.94 9.49 10.00
C ILE A 89 -1.95 10.40 9.31
N ASP A 90 -2.17 11.61 9.86
CA ASP A 90 -3.22 12.51 9.42
C ASP A 90 -4.57 11.76 9.38
N ASP A 91 -5.22 11.66 8.24
CA ASP A 91 -6.50 10.95 8.12
C ASP A 91 -6.35 9.51 7.64
N VAL A 92 -5.12 9.01 7.49
CA VAL A 92 -4.86 7.66 7.00
C VAL A 92 -4.66 6.71 8.17
N GLU A 93 -5.46 5.66 8.24
CA GLU A 93 -5.36 4.63 9.26
C GLU A 93 -4.61 3.41 8.72
N PHE A 94 -3.81 2.80 9.59
CA PHE A 94 -3.03 1.60 9.30
C PHE A 94 -3.49 0.48 10.21
N ARG A 95 -3.64 -0.72 9.67
CA ARG A 95 -3.99 -1.91 10.46
C ARG A 95 -3.47 -3.18 9.80
N LEU A 96 -3.48 -4.27 10.54
CA LEU A 96 -3.25 -5.60 9.98
C LEU A 96 -4.46 -5.97 9.11
N ALA A 97 -4.23 -6.36 7.86
CA ALA A 97 -5.32 -6.77 6.98
C ALA A 97 -5.93 -8.09 7.46
N ALA A 98 -7.27 -8.12 7.57
CA ALA A 98 -7.99 -9.32 7.97
C ALA A 98 -8.25 -10.25 6.78
N SER A 99 -8.26 -9.71 5.57
CA SER A 99 -8.55 -10.46 4.35
C SER A 99 -7.75 -9.89 3.20
N TYR A 100 -7.19 -10.76 2.38
CA TYR A 100 -6.40 -10.37 1.22
C TYR A 100 -6.26 -11.56 0.26
N PRO A 101 -5.94 -11.30 -1.03
CA PRO A 101 -5.69 -12.37 -1.98
C PRO A 101 -4.49 -13.24 -1.57
N HIS A 102 -4.44 -14.47 -2.07
CA HIS A 102 -3.33 -15.37 -1.79
C HIS A 102 -2.00 -14.75 -2.24
N THR A 103 -1.02 -14.69 -1.32
CA THR A 103 0.27 -14.05 -1.61
C THR A 103 1.26 -14.95 -2.31
N GLY A 104 1.14 -16.26 -2.14
CA GLY A 104 2.12 -17.23 -2.66
C GLY A 104 3.45 -17.22 -1.91
N ILE A 105 3.55 -16.50 -0.80
CA ILE A 105 4.80 -16.36 -0.03
C ILE A 105 4.79 -17.34 1.13
N GLU A 106 5.82 -18.17 1.21
CA GLU A 106 5.96 -19.17 2.28
C GLU A 106 6.59 -18.62 3.55
N GLU A 107 7.46 -17.61 3.39
CA GLU A 107 8.15 -17.02 4.54
C GLU A 107 7.18 -16.20 5.38
N GLU A 108 7.50 -16.08 6.68
CA GLU A 108 6.66 -15.33 7.60
C GLU A 108 6.47 -13.90 7.13
N HIS A 109 5.24 -13.51 6.91
CA HIS A 109 4.89 -12.17 6.46
C HIS A 109 3.47 -11.84 6.93
N PHE A 110 3.12 -10.56 6.78
CA PHE A 110 1.75 -10.10 7.00
C PHE A 110 1.41 -9.08 5.92
N VAL A 111 0.15 -8.72 5.84
CA VAL A 111 -0.32 -7.69 4.91
C VAL A 111 -0.76 -6.49 5.72
N LEU A 112 -0.09 -5.37 5.48
CA LEU A 112 -0.42 -4.08 6.10
C LEU A 112 -1.48 -3.40 5.23
N GLU A 113 -2.52 -2.87 5.86
CA GLU A 113 -3.61 -2.22 5.15
C GLU A 113 -3.70 -0.77 5.61
N LEU A 114 -3.85 0.13 4.66
CA LEU A 114 -4.02 1.55 4.96
C LEU A 114 -5.20 2.13 4.18
N PHE A 115 -5.89 3.12 4.78
CA PHE A 115 -7.12 3.68 4.23
C PHE A 115 -7.57 4.94 4.99
N PRO A 116 -8.38 5.81 4.38
CA PRO A 116 -8.63 5.89 2.94
C PRO A 116 -7.55 6.70 2.25
N ILE A 117 -7.37 6.47 0.96
CA ILE A 117 -6.50 7.30 0.13
C ILE A 117 -7.38 8.00 -0.91
N TRP A 118 -7.23 9.30 -1.01
CA TRP A 118 -7.97 10.11 -1.98
C TRP A 118 -7.00 10.76 -2.95
N LEU A 119 -7.18 10.52 -4.24
CA LEU A 119 -6.34 11.09 -5.28
C LEU A 119 -7.21 11.73 -6.37
N LYS A 120 -6.65 12.68 -7.09
CA LYS A 120 -7.36 13.30 -8.21
C LYS A 120 -7.22 12.40 -9.43
N TYR A 121 -8.34 12.03 -10.02
CA TYR A 121 -8.37 11.18 -11.21
C TYR A 121 -8.51 12.04 -12.45
N SER A 122 -7.53 11.95 -13.36
CA SER A 122 -7.51 12.76 -14.60
C SER A 122 -7.07 11.94 -15.81
N TYR A 123 -7.43 10.67 -15.82
CA TYR A 123 -7.03 9.73 -16.88
C TYR A 123 -8.15 9.38 -17.83
#